data_97aae6099d446aa6c253058ddbaf0789
#
_entry.id   97aae6099d446aa6c253058ddbaf0789
#
_cell.length_a   1.000
_cell.length_b   1.000
_cell.length_c   1.000
_cell.angle_alpha   90.00
_cell.angle_beta   90.00
_cell.angle_gamma   90.00
#
_symmetry.space_group_name_H-M   'P 1'
#
loop_
_entity.id
_entity.type
_entity.pdbx_description
1 polymer ?
#
loop_
_entity_poly.entity_id
_entity_poly.type
_entity_poly.pdbx_seq_one_letter_code
_entity_poly.pdbx_strand_id
1 'polypeptide(L)'
;RDSSTSRGLGDVYKRQDNFWIEFKNGKIIGYGAEKGYENLKSIIESDEGSHYLGEIALVGYCSPIRNQGVLFYETLFDENASCHFAIGDSYPNCVKNGGDMNEDELKAAGLNCSVEHVDFMVGTKDLSIVCETEDGKTFDVFKNGEWAI
;
A
#
# COMPACT_ATOMS: atom_id res chain seq x y z
N ARG A 1 14.33 -5.07 14.57
CA ARG A 1 13.06 -4.57 13.99
C ARG A 1 13.32 -3.16 13.54
N ASP A 2 13.81 -3.01 12.32
CA ASP A 2 13.94 -1.69 11.74
C ASP A 2 12.54 -1.23 11.35
N SER A 3 12.07 -0.19 12.02
CA SER A 3 10.81 0.44 11.73
C SER A 3 10.88 1.04 10.32
N SER A 4 10.12 0.48 9.39
CA SER A 4 9.87 1.14 8.12
C SER A 4 9.14 2.44 8.43
N THR A 5 9.86 3.56 8.41
CA THR A 5 9.25 4.86 8.46
C THR A 5 8.50 5.07 7.14
N SER A 6 7.22 4.75 7.13
CA SER A 6 6.34 5.19 6.07
C SER A 6 6.36 6.71 6.07
N ARG A 7 6.93 7.29 5.04
CA ARG A 7 6.80 8.71 4.77
C ARG A 7 5.58 8.86 3.89
N GLY A 8 4.42 8.94 4.52
CA GLY A 8 3.19 9.31 3.83
C GLY A 8 3.41 10.63 3.11
N LEU A 9 3.26 10.60 1.80
CA LEU A 9 3.42 11.71 0.90
C LEU A 9 2.08 12.39 0.69
N GLY A 10 1.63 13.01 1.67
CA GLY A 10 0.47 13.86 1.60
C GLY A 10 0.50 14.77 2.80
N ASP A 11 0.68 16.02 2.54
CA ASP A 11 0.62 17.08 3.53
C ASP A 11 1.61 16.95 4.71
N VAL A 12 2.53 17.90 4.84
CA VAL A 12 3.53 18.02 5.93
C VAL A 12 2.91 17.87 7.34
N TYR A 13 1.60 18.05 7.45
CA TYR A 13 0.82 17.98 8.68
C TYR A 13 0.24 16.58 9.01
N LYS A 14 0.33 15.60 8.10
CA LYS A 14 -0.25 14.25 8.26
C LYS A 14 0.79 13.15 8.41
N ARG A 15 1.96 13.46 8.94
CA ARG A 15 3.02 12.47 9.12
C ARG A 15 2.71 11.52 10.28
N GLN A 16 2.81 10.21 10.02
CA GLN A 16 2.79 9.16 11.03
C GLN A 16 4.19 8.57 11.15
N ASP A 17 4.63 8.31 12.36
CA ASP A 17 5.90 7.63 12.65
C ASP A 17 5.63 6.40 13.53
N ASN A 18 6.35 5.30 13.23
CA ASN A 18 6.25 4.03 13.95
C ASN A 18 4.79 3.57 14.12
N PHE A 19 4.09 3.47 13.00
CA PHE A 19 2.73 2.97 12.99
C PHE A 19 2.69 1.47 12.66
N TRP A 20 1.61 0.84 13.07
CA TRP A 20 1.28 -0.55 12.73
C TRP A 20 -0.21 -0.65 12.39
N ILE A 21 -0.53 -1.59 11.52
CA ILE A 21 -1.90 -1.93 11.13
C ILE A 21 -2.01 -3.45 11.13
N GLU A 22 -3.06 -3.96 11.74
CA GLU A 22 -3.38 -5.39 11.78
C GLU A 22 -4.61 -5.67 10.95
N PHE A 23 -4.49 -6.65 10.04
CA PHE A 23 -5.58 -7.06 9.16
C PHE A 23 -6.07 -8.47 9.52
N LYS A 24 -7.36 -8.69 9.37
CA LYS A 24 -7.99 -10.01 9.43
C LYS A 24 -9.03 -10.14 8.32
N ASN A 25 -8.87 -11.13 7.45
CA ASN A 25 -9.73 -11.34 6.28
C ASN A 25 -9.88 -10.06 5.41
N GLY A 26 -8.77 -9.35 5.19
CA GLY A 26 -8.72 -8.12 4.42
C GLY A 26 -9.17 -6.86 5.17
N LYS A 27 -9.79 -6.98 6.34
CA LYS A 27 -10.28 -5.84 7.13
C LYS A 27 -9.28 -5.47 8.22
N ILE A 28 -9.09 -4.17 8.44
CA ILE A 28 -8.33 -3.62 9.56
C ILE A 28 -9.09 -3.91 10.86
N ILE A 29 -8.40 -4.59 11.80
CA ILE A 29 -8.94 -4.95 13.12
C ILE A 29 -8.20 -4.27 14.27
N GLY A 30 -7.04 -3.67 13.99
CA GLY A 30 -6.25 -2.94 14.95
C GLY A 30 -5.22 -2.05 14.24
N TYR A 31 -4.91 -0.93 14.86
CA TYR A 31 -3.91 0.01 14.37
C TYR A 31 -3.38 0.88 15.51
N GLY A 32 -2.20 1.46 15.31
CA GLY A 32 -1.60 2.40 16.25
C GLY A 32 -0.42 3.12 15.64
N ALA A 33 -0.01 4.23 16.26
CA ALA A 33 1.16 5.00 15.87
C ALA A 33 1.76 5.69 17.09
N GLU A 34 3.09 5.82 17.13
CA GLU A 34 3.76 6.63 18.17
C GLU A 34 3.52 8.12 17.95
N LYS A 35 3.46 8.54 16.68
CA LYS A 35 3.12 9.91 16.27
C LYS A 35 2.06 9.88 15.19
N GLY A 36 1.18 10.87 15.22
CA GLY A 36 0.13 11.01 14.21
C GLY A 36 -1.01 10.01 14.34
N TYR A 37 -1.23 9.44 15.53
CA TYR A 37 -2.32 8.47 15.77
C TYR A 37 -3.69 9.00 15.34
N GLU A 38 -4.03 10.25 15.69
CA GLU A 38 -5.32 10.84 15.33
C GLU A 38 -5.49 10.99 13.81
N ASN A 39 -4.40 11.24 13.08
CA ASN A 39 -4.43 11.28 11.61
C ASN A 39 -4.65 9.88 11.04
N LEU A 40 -3.92 8.87 11.52
CA LEU A 40 -4.11 7.47 11.10
C LEU A 40 -5.53 7.01 11.38
N LYS A 41 -6.06 7.32 12.56
CA LYS A 41 -7.44 7.06 12.95
C LYS A 41 -8.43 7.73 12.01
N SER A 42 -8.26 9.01 11.71
CA SER A 42 -9.13 9.77 10.81
C SER A 42 -9.15 9.16 9.40
N ILE A 43 -8.02 8.67 8.90
CA ILE A 43 -7.94 7.99 7.60
C ILE A 43 -8.72 6.67 7.64
N ILE A 44 -8.44 5.81 8.63
CA ILE A 44 -9.04 4.47 8.72
C ILE A 44 -10.56 4.54 8.99
N GLU A 45 -11.00 5.55 9.74
CA GLU A 45 -12.40 5.73 10.12
C GLU A 45 -13.20 6.67 9.20
N SER A 46 -12.64 7.06 8.02
CA SER A 46 -13.31 7.97 7.07
C SER A 46 -14.57 7.37 6.50
N ASP A 47 -14.51 6.11 6.03
CA ASP A 47 -15.64 5.36 5.51
C ASP A 47 -15.43 3.85 5.70
N GLU A 48 -16.35 3.03 5.19
CA GLU A 48 -16.21 1.57 5.30
C GLU A 48 -15.06 1.04 4.43
N GLY A 49 -14.82 1.62 3.26
CA GLY A 49 -13.75 1.22 2.34
C GLY A 49 -12.35 1.48 2.91
N SER A 50 -12.16 2.53 3.71
CA SER A 50 -10.87 2.82 4.35
C SER A 50 -10.43 1.80 5.40
N HIS A 51 -11.29 0.83 5.75
CA HIS A 51 -10.90 -0.31 6.56
C HIS A 51 -10.21 -1.44 5.76
N TYR A 52 -10.05 -1.30 4.45
CA TYR A 52 -9.48 -2.34 3.58
C TYR A 52 -8.32 -1.79 2.75
N LEU A 53 -7.49 -2.71 2.23
CA LEU A 53 -6.48 -2.34 1.23
C LEU A 53 -7.16 -2.06 -0.12
N GLY A 54 -6.67 -1.03 -0.80
CA GLY A 54 -7.00 -0.69 -2.18
C GLY A 54 -5.89 -1.00 -3.16
N GLU A 55 -4.64 -1.05 -2.67
CA GLU A 55 -3.47 -1.28 -3.53
C GLU A 55 -2.39 -2.13 -2.87
N ILE A 56 -1.74 -2.94 -3.69
CA ILE A 56 -0.48 -3.63 -3.40
C ILE A 56 0.45 -3.38 -4.58
N ALA A 57 1.48 -2.54 -4.38
CA ALA A 57 2.43 -2.18 -5.42
C ALA A 57 3.80 -2.85 -5.20
N LEU A 58 4.34 -3.43 -6.26
CA LEU A 58 5.63 -4.12 -6.26
C LEU A 58 6.66 -3.29 -7.01
N VAL A 59 7.64 -2.75 -6.28
CA VAL A 59 8.69 -1.88 -6.79
C VAL A 59 10.03 -2.35 -6.24
N GLY A 60 11.00 -2.65 -7.14
CA GLY A 60 12.35 -3.04 -6.73
C GLY A 60 13.03 -1.98 -5.86
N TYR A 61 13.80 -2.43 -4.87
CA TYR A 61 14.50 -1.53 -3.94
C TYR A 61 15.45 -0.55 -4.65
N CYS A 62 16.06 -0.97 -5.78
CA CYS A 62 16.90 -0.14 -6.62
C CYS A 62 16.12 0.66 -7.68
N SER A 63 14.88 1.07 -7.39
CA SER A 63 14.08 1.87 -8.32
C SER A 63 14.81 3.17 -8.70
N PRO A 64 14.61 3.69 -9.94
CA PRO A 64 15.20 4.97 -10.37
C PRO A 64 14.82 6.13 -9.44
N ILE A 65 13.59 6.13 -8.91
CA ILE A 65 13.10 7.16 -7.98
C ILE A 65 13.90 7.11 -6.68
N ARG A 66 14.01 5.93 -6.05
CA ARG A 66 14.78 5.76 -4.82
C ARG A 66 16.24 6.16 -4.99
N ASN A 67 16.85 5.80 -6.13
CA ASN A 67 18.26 6.06 -6.41
C ASN A 67 18.62 7.54 -6.54
N GLN A 68 17.62 8.42 -6.73
CA GLN A 68 17.84 9.88 -6.68
C GLN A 68 18.16 10.37 -5.27
N GLY A 69 17.75 9.65 -4.22
CA GLY A 69 18.01 10.00 -2.83
C GLY A 69 17.34 11.31 -2.38
N VAL A 70 16.35 11.78 -3.12
CA VAL A 70 15.59 13.00 -2.84
C VAL A 70 14.11 12.68 -2.71
N LEU A 71 13.37 13.53 -2.00
CA LEU A 71 11.93 13.53 -1.96
C LEU A 71 11.43 14.57 -2.96
N PHE A 72 10.59 14.15 -3.89
CA PHE A 72 10.05 15.00 -4.96
C PHE A 72 8.88 15.86 -4.48
N TYR A 73 8.21 15.47 -3.38
CA TYR A 73 6.95 16.04 -2.90
C TYR A 73 5.81 15.90 -3.92
N GLU A 74 5.89 14.85 -4.71
CA GLU A 74 4.91 14.43 -5.68
C GLU A 74 4.57 12.96 -5.45
N THR A 75 3.35 12.67 -5.01
CA THR A 75 2.93 11.33 -4.57
C THR A 75 3.20 10.28 -5.64
N LEU A 76 2.79 10.53 -6.89
CA LEU A 76 2.96 9.58 -8.00
C LEU A 76 4.42 9.26 -8.35
N PHE A 77 5.37 10.09 -7.94
CA PHE A 77 6.79 9.77 -8.04
C PHE A 77 7.29 9.04 -6.80
N ASP A 78 7.03 9.61 -5.64
CA ASP A 78 7.65 9.20 -4.39
C ASP A 78 7.16 7.81 -3.92
N GLU A 79 5.92 7.43 -4.22
CA GLU A 79 5.39 6.08 -3.97
C GLU A 79 6.19 5.00 -4.71
N ASN A 80 6.72 5.32 -5.90
CA ASN A 80 7.54 4.43 -6.70
C ASN A 80 9.00 4.30 -6.22
N ALA A 81 9.31 4.79 -5.04
CA ALA A 81 10.60 4.56 -4.40
C ALA A 81 10.72 3.15 -3.78
N SER A 82 9.62 2.44 -3.54
CA SER A 82 9.65 1.14 -2.84
C SER A 82 8.30 0.41 -3.02
N CYS A 83 8.27 -0.89 -2.70
CA CYS A 83 7.00 -1.58 -2.52
C CYS A 83 6.14 -0.84 -1.51
N HIS A 84 4.87 -0.66 -1.82
CA HIS A 84 3.91 0.03 -0.96
C HIS A 84 2.55 -0.63 -1.00
N PHE A 85 1.75 -0.35 0.01
CA PHE A 85 0.34 -0.68 0.07
C PHE A 85 -0.44 0.62 0.21
N ALA A 86 -1.69 0.65 -0.28
CA ALA A 86 -2.61 1.72 0.05
C ALA A 86 -3.82 1.19 0.82
N ILE A 87 -4.28 1.97 1.80
CA ILE A 87 -5.60 1.79 2.41
C ILE A 87 -6.61 2.58 1.58
N GLY A 88 -7.81 2.03 1.43
CA GLY A 88 -8.93 2.72 0.82
C GLY A 88 -9.16 2.35 -0.64
N ASP A 89 -9.33 3.34 -1.51
CA ASP A 89 -9.79 3.16 -2.87
C ASP A 89 -8.85 2.33 -3.74
N SER A 90 -9.43 1.60 -4.69
CA SER A 90 -8.70 0.80 -5.68
C SER A 90 -8.81 1.43 -7.05
N TYR A 91 -7.84 1.16 -7.93
CA TYR A 91 -7.86 1.66 -9.30
C TYR A 91 -8.74 0.79 -10.21
N PRO A 92 -9.81 1.34 -10.81
CA PRO A 92 -10.72 0.60 -11.69
C PRO A 92 -10.03 -0.06 -12.89
N ASN A 93 -8.95 0.54 -13.41
CA ASN A 93 -8.19 -0.01 -14.54
C ASN A 93 -7.41 -1.30 -14.21
N CYS A 94 -7.35 -1.71 -12.94
CA CYS A 94 -6.79 -2.99 -12.53
C CYS A 94 -7.68 -4.20 -12.87
N VAL A 95 -8.95 -3.97 -13.24
CA VAL A 95 -9.86 -5.01 -13.73
C VAL A 95 -10.28 -4.74 -15.17
N LYS A 96 -10.57 -5.82 -15.89
CA LYS A 96 -11.00 -5.73 -17.30
C LYS A 96 -12.30 -4.93 -17.39
N ASN A 97 -12.31 -3.88 -18.22
CA ASN A 97 -13.41 -2.94 -18.43
C ASN A 97 -13.82 -2.13 -17.18
N GLY A 98 -12.98 -2.08 -16.15
CA GLY A 98 -13.31 -1.40 -14.89
C GLY A 98 -13.58 0.10 -15.05
N GLY A 99 -13.00 0.75 -16.07
CA GLY A 99 -13.28 2.16 -16.38
C GLY A 99 -14.70 2.46 -16.83
N ASP A 100 -15.45 1.44 -17.27
CA ASP A 100 -16.85 1.55 -17.69
C ASP A 100 -17.85 1.04 -16.63
N MET A 101 -17.32 0.54 -15.48
CA MET A 101 -18.12 -0.03 -14.40
C MET A 101 -18.56 1.05 -13.41
N ASN A 102 -19.76 0.88 -12.87
CA ASN A 102 -20.19 1.65 -11.71
C ASN A 102 -19.63 1.05 -10.41
N GLU A 103 -19.82 1.73 -9.27
CA GLU A 103 -19.27 1.32 -7.98
C GLU A 103 -19.72 -0.07 -7.53
N ASP A 104 -20.98 -0.44 -7.75
CA ASP A 104 -21.50 -1.77 -7.37
C ASP A 104 -20.85 -2.88 -8.21
N GLU A 105 -20.63 -2.61 -9.49
CA GLU A 105 -19.95 -3.53 -10.42
C GLU A 105 -18.46 -3.68 -10.05
N LEU A 106 -17.79 -2.59 -9.67
CA LEU A 106 -16.41 -2.62 -9.20
C LEU A 106 -16.27 -3.43 -7.90
N LYS A 107 -17.17 -3.21 -6.94
CA LYS A 107 -17.22 -4.01 -5.70
C LYS A 107 -17.49 -5.50 -5.99
N ALA A 108 -18.39 -5.80 -6.90
CA ALA A 108 -18.66 -7.18 -7.32
C ALA A 108 -17.45 -7.83 -8.04
N ALA A 109 -16.62 -7.04 -8.71
CA ALA A 109 -15.36 -7.47 -9.32
C ALA A 109 -14.21 -7.61 -8.29
N GLY A 110 -14.43 -7.28 -7.02
CA GLY A 110 -13.49 -7.42 -5.93
C GLY A 110 -12.63 -6.19 -5.65
N LEU A 111 -12.95 -5.04 -6.26
CA LEU A 111 -12.29 -3.77 -5.94
C LEU A 111 -12.88 -3.14 -4.69
N ASN A 112 -12.02 -2.52 -3.92
CA ASN A 112 -12.43 -1.70 -2.79
C ASN A 112 -12.75 -0.27 -3.27
N CYS A 113 -13.79 0.34 -2.74
CA CYS A 113 -14.20 1.70 -3.02
C CYS A 113 -14.21 2.51 -1.73
N SER A 114 -13.56 3.67 -1.75
CA SER A 114 -13.39 4.56 -0.59
C SER A 114 -13.23 6.00 -1.05
N VAL A 115 -13.42 6.94 -0.13
CA VAL A 115 -13.05 8.36 -0.33
C VAL A 115 -11.56 8.60 -0.06
N GLU A 116 -10.89 7.65 0.59
CA GLU A 116 -9.47 7.70 0.91
C GLU A 116 -8.67 6.81 -0.04
N HIS A 117 -7.44 7.22 -0.35
CA HIS A 117 -6.39 6.40 -0.93
C HIS A 117 -5.08 6.86 -0.32
N VAL A 118 -4.52 6.09 0.60
CA VAL A 118 -3.35 6.51 1.37
C VAL A 118 -2.27 5.43 1.36
N ASP A 119 -1.15 5.75 0.71
CA ASP A 119 0.00 4.87 0.57
C ASP A 119 0.84 4.79 1.83
N PHE A 120 1.40 3.61 2.07
CA PHE A 120 2.44 3.41 3.07
C PHE A 120 3.49 2.42 2.58
N MET A 121 4.76 2.79 2.78
CA MET A 121 5.89 2.02 2.29
C MET A 121 6.14 0.77 3.14
N VAL A 122 6.32 -0.37 2.46
CA VAL A 122 6.66 -1.66 3.08
C VAL A 122 7.96 -2.25 2.55
N GLY A 123 8.46 -1.72 1.43
CA GLY A 123 9.66 -2.22 0.78
C GLY A 123 10.95 -1.89 1.53
N THR A 124 11.75 -2.92 1.80
CA THR A 124 13.08 -2.82 2.41
C THR A 124 14.11 -3.52 1.52
N LYS A 125 15.41 -3.27 1.79
CA LYS A 125 16.51 -3.92 1.05
C LYS A 125 16.60 -5.44 1.21
N ASP A 126 15.90 -5.98 2.19
CA ASP A 126 15.86 -7.41 2.54
C ASP A 126 14.46 -8.00 2.38
N LEU A 127 13.52 -7.24 1.78
CA LEU A 127 12.18 -7.72 1.48
C LEU A 127 12.25 -9.00 0.64
N SER A 128 11.48 -10.01 1.05
CA SER A 128 11.26 -11.23 0.29
C SER A 128 9.76 -11.46 0.12
N ILE A 129 9.36 -11.79 -1.10
CA ILE A 129 7.99 -12.12 -1.45
C ILE A 129 8.00 -13.49 -2.13
N VAL A 130 7.29 -14.43 -1.57
CA VAL A 130 7.12 -15.78 -2.12
C VAL A 130 5.69 -15.92 -2.61
N CYS A 131 5.54 -16.34 -3.85
CA CYS A 131 4.25 -16.72 -4.42
C CYS A 131 4.01 -18.20 -4.20
N GLU A 132 2.81 -18.57 -3.80
CA GLU A 132 2.29 -19.93 -3.78
C GLU A 132 1.18 -20.04 -4.80
N THR A 133 1.32 -21.00 -5.73
CA THR A 133 0.31 -21.27 -6.77
C THR A 133 -0.78 -22.19 -6.24
N GLU A 134 -1.93 -22.25 -6.92
CA GLU A 134 -3.06 -23.11 -6.52
C GLU A 134 -2.69 -24.60 -6.46
N ASP A 135 -1.68 -25.06 -7.23
CA ASP A 135 -1.15 -26.42 -7.18
C ASP A 135 -0.07 -26.63 -6.10
N GLY A 136 0.13 -25.63 -5.23
CA GLY A 136 1.02 -25.69 -4.06
C GLY A 136 2.50 -25.51 -4.39
N LYS A 137 2.87 -25.08 -5.59
CA LYS A 137 4.25 -24.72 -5.92
C LYS A 137 4.57 -23.33 -5.42
N THR A 138 5.80 -23.14 -4.97
CA THR A 138 6.30 -21.84 -4.52
C THR A 138 7.43 -21.35 -5.40
N PHE A 139 7.50 -20.02 -5.57
CA PHE A 139 8.63 -19.36 -6.21
C PHE A 139 8.83 -17.95 -5.64
N ASP A 140 10.07 -17.49 -5.64
CA ASP A 140 10.40 -16.16 -5.18
C ASP A 140 9.96 -15.13 -6.25
N VAL A 141 9.14 -14.16 -5.85
CA VAL A 141 8.81 -12.98 -6.67
C VAL A 141 9.81 -11.88 -6.38
N PHE A 142 10.13 -11.68 -5.09
CA PHE A 142 11.18 -10.77 -4.62
C PHE A 142 12.15 -11.49 -3.70
N LYS A 143 13.42 -11.15 -3.82
CA LYS A 143 14.50 -11.61 -2.94
C LYS A 143 15.51 -10.48 -2.73
N ASN A 144 15.85 -10.22 -1.48
CA ASN A 144 16.73 -9.10 -1.12
C ASN A 144 16.28 -7.76 -1.71
N GLY A 145 14.98 -7.49 -1.64
CA GLY A 145 14.38 -6.24 -2.11
C GLY A 145 14.24 -6.09 -3.62
N GLU A 146 14.64 -7.08 -4.41
CA GLU A 146 14.66 -7.02 -5.88
C GLU A 146 13.81 -8.12 -6.51
N TRP A 147 13.42 -7.90 -7.78
CA TRP A 147 12.74 -8.90 -8.58
C TRP A 147 13.58 -10.17 -8.72
N ALA A 148 12.97 -11.32 -8.47
CA ALA A 148 13.59 -12.65 -8.57
C ALA A 148 13.03 -13.51 -9.72
N ILE A 149 12.13 -12.94 -10.52
CA ILE A 149 11.48 -13.57 -11.69
C ILE A 149 12.03 -12.99 -12.98
#